data_ad414bafc7b4991a2f4bf066b89ae8d3
#
_entry.id   ad414bafc7b4991a2f4bf066b89ae8d3
#
_cell.length_a   1.000
_cell.length_b   1.000
_cell.length_c   1.000
_cell.angle_alpha   90.00
_cell.angle_beta   90.00
_cell.angle_gamma   90.00
#
_symmetry.space_group_name_H-M   'P 1'
#
loop_
_entity.id
_entity.type
_entity.pdbx_description
1 polymer ?
#
loop_
_entity_poly.entity_id
_entity_poly.type
_entity_poly.pdbx_seq_one_letter_code
_entity_poly.pdbx_strand_id
1 'polypeptide(L)'
;MSPARPSASPTSPFRFFHVTVAAVRDVTPSMRRFTFIGDDLVHYADPGWDQRIKLVLPAPASGYEQLPDGEDWYGRLMKLPEEHRCPIRTYTTRTVRYEAEGPDGTRAEVDVDMVVHDPLGPASRWILEAEAGTEAVLLGPNRQWDGDAGGVDFVPPQVTERYLLGGDETAAPAIARILEDLPASARGVAVVEMPGDADAPYLPTHPGIEVRVAGRNGRSHGELLVEGVRRAAEELCPVGVPQEVEE
;
A
#
# COMPACT_ATOMS: atom_id res chain seq x y z
N MET A 1 -4.74 -32.87 8.33
CA MET A 1 -5.92 -32.20 7.78
C MET A 1 -6.14 -30.96 8.64
N SER A 2 -5.70 -29.80 8.16
CA SER A 2 -6.06 -28.53 8.80
C SER A 2 -7.56 -28.32 8.73
N PRO A 3 -8.22 -27.82 9.78
CA PRO A 3 -9.65 -27.52 9.73
C PRO A 3 -9.89 -26.43 8.69
N ALA A 4 -10.87 -26.66 7.80
CA ALA A 4 -11.32 -25.63 6.86
C ALA A 4 -11.78 -24.40 7.65
N ARG A 5 -11.09 -23.28 7.46
CA ARG A 5 -11.45 -21.99 8.06
C ARG A 5 -12.76 -21.51 7.42
N PRO A 6 -13.68 -20.93 8.21
CA PRO A 6 -14.93 -20.42 7.66
C PRO A 6 -14.62 -19.33 6.63
N SER A 7 -15.21 -19.44 5.45
CA SER A 7 -15.13 -18.38 4.43
C SER A 7 -15.75 -17.12 4.98
N ALA A 8 -15.07 -15.98 4.80
CA ALA A 8 -15.61 -14.67 5.18
C ALA A 8 -17.01 -14.48 4.56
N SER A 9 -17.91 -13.88 5.33
CA SER A 9 -19.25 -13.57 4.87
C SER A 9 -19.19 -12.67 3.63
N PRO A 10 -19.97 -12.90 2.57
CA PRO A 10 -20.05 -12.02 1.40
C PRO A 10 -20.59 -10.62 1.71
N THR A 11 -20.91 -10.32 2.96
CA THR A 11 -21.49 -9.09 3.46
C THR A 11 -20.46 -8.07 3.97
N SER A 12 -19.15 -8.33 3.89
CA SER A 12 -18.11 -7.39 4.33
C SER A 12 -17.32 -6.81 3.16
N PRO A 13 -17.12 -5.47 3.10
CA PRO A 13 -16.29 -4.82 2.08
C PRO A 13 -14.82 -5.24 2.14
N PHE A 14 -14.34 -5.61 3.33
CA PHE A 14 -12.99 -6.16 3.55
C PHE A 14 -13.07 -7.54 4.16
N ARG A 15 -12.09 -8.38 3.82
CA ARG A 15 -11.94 -9.72 4.41
C ARG A 15 -10.48 -10.04 4.70
N PHE A 16 -10.26 -10.99 5.60
CA PHE A 16 -8.95 -11.59 5.82
C PHE A 16 -8.64 -12.60 4.73
N PHE A 17 -7.44 -12.47 4.16
CA PHE A 17 -6.84 -13.42 3.23
C PHE A 17 -5.64 -14.04 3.92
N HIS A 18 -5.69 -15.34 4.15
CA HIS A 18 -4.54 -16.11 4.62
C HIS A 18 -3.66 -16.41 3.42
N VAL A 19 -2.42 -15.94 3.48
CA VAL A 19 -1.51 -15.93 2.35
C VAL A 19 -0.15 -16.49 2.75
N THR A 20 0.60 -16.89 1.75
CA THR A 20 2.01 -17.27 1.90
C THR A 20 2.85 -16.37 1.00
N VAL A 21 4.02 -15.99 1.46
CA VAL A 21 5.00 -15.30 0.64
C VAL A 21 5.52 -16.25 -0.43
N ALA A 22 5.27 -15.94 -1.69
CA ALA A 22 5.80 -16.71 -2.82
C ALA A 22 7.21 -16.25 -3.21
N ALA A 23 7.46 -14.94 -3.13
CA ALA A 23 8.76 -14.34 -3.45
C ALA A 23 8.98 -13.04 -2.69
N VAL A 24 10.23 -12.74 -2.41
CA VAL A 24 10.70 -11.46 -1.91
C VAL A 24 11.76 -10.92 -2.87
N ARG A 25 11.66 -9.66 -3.25
CA ARG A 25 12.59 -9.01 -4.17
C ARG A 25 12.91 -7.60 -3.71
N ASP A 26 14.19 -7.26 -3.64
CA ASP A 26 14.62 -5.88 -3.46
C ASP A 26 14.37 -5.11 -4.77
N VAL A 27 13.51 -4.10 -4.71
CA VAL A 27 13.16 -3.24 -5.86
C VAL A 27 14.15 -2.09 -5.96
N THR A 28 14.47 -1.52 -4.80
CA THR A 28 15.52 -0.52 -4.60
C THR A 28 16.21 -0.80 -3.27
N PRO A 29 17.29 -0.09 -2.90
CA PRO A 29 17.95 -0.32 -1.62
C PRO A 29 17.03 -0.24 -0.38
N SER A 30 15.98 0.60 -0.44
CA SER A 30 15.06 0.80 0.68
C SER A 30 13.71 0.11 0.51
N MET A 31 13.38 -0.42 -0.67
CA MET A 31 12.06 -0.94 -0.98
C MET A 31 12.10 -2.41 -1.37
N ARG A 32 11.37 -3.24 -0.64
CA ARG A 32 11.22 -4.68 -0.89
C ARG A 32 9.81 -4.99 -1.38
N ARG A 33 9.69 -5.78 -2.43
CA ARG A 33 8.42 -6.32 -2.92
C ARG A 33 8.20 -7.72 -2.39
N PHE A 34 7.04 -7.90 -1.80
CA PHE A 34 6.52 -9.20 -1.40
C PHE A 34 5.42 -9.61 -2.35
N THR A 35 5.57 -10.79 -2.95
CA THR A 35 4.52 -11.43 -3.74
C THR A 35 3.82 -12.46 -2.86
N PHE A 36 2.54 -12.26 -2.62
CA PHE A 36 1.70 -13.15 -1.82
C PHE A 36 0.83 -14.04 -2.70
N ILE A 37 0.65 -15.29 -2.27
CA ILE A 37 -0.25 -16.27 -2.87
C ILE A 37 -1.19 -16.84 -1.81
N GLY A 38 -2.35 -17.33 -2.25
CA GLY A 38 -3.34 -17.97 -1.38
C GLY A 38 -4.59 -18.33 -2.16
N ASP A 39 -5.25 -19.40 -1.78
CA ASP A 39 -6.41 -19.93 -2.51
C ASP A 39 -7.55 -18.92 -2.59
N ASP A 40 -7.73 -18.11 -1.54
CA ASP A 40 -8.78 -17.10 -1.45
C ASP A 40 -8.48 -15.80 -2.23
N LEU A 41 -7.25 -15.60 -2.74
CA LEU A 41 -6.88 -14.37 -3.45
C LEU A 41 -7.63 -14.19 -4.78
N VAL A 42 -8.30 -15.20 -5.30
CA VAL A 42 -9.26 -15.07 -6.42
C VAL A 42 -10.42 -14.12 -6.09
N HIS A 43 -10.67 -13.90 -4.78
CA HIS A 43 -11.70 -13.00 -4.26
C HIS A 43 -11.12 -11.64 -3.79
N TYR A 44 -9.84 -11.40 -3.98
CA TYR A 44 -9.22 -10.11 -3.69
C TYR A 44 -9.62 -9.10 -4.78
N ALA A 45 -10.14 -7.92 -4.39
CA ALA A 45 -10.47 -6.88 -5.35
C ALA A 45 -9.25 -6.01 -5.69
N ASP A 46 -9.23 -5.47 -6.89
CA ASP A 46 -8.24 -4.46 -7.31
C ASP A 46 -8.97 -3.23 -7.88
N PRO A 47 -9.42 -2.29 -7.04
CA PRO A 47 -10.04 -1.07 -7.52
C PRO A 47 -9.05 -0.07 -8.12
N GLY A 48 -7.76 -0.36 -8.05
CA GLY A 48 -6.71 0.54 -8.51
C GLY A 48 -6.33 1.61 -7.50
N TRP A 49 -5.66 2.65 -7.98
CA TRP A 49 -5.24 3.81 -7.21
C TRP A 49 -4.41 3.45 -5.96
N ASP A 50 -4.62 4.20 -4.90
CA ASP A 50 -3.94 4.03 -3.61
C ASP A 50 -4.62 3.01 -2.68
N GLN A 51 -5.26 1.96 -3.23
CA GLN A 51 -6.00 0.97 -2.44
C GLN A 51 -5.24 0.54 -1.19
N ARG A 52 -5.74 1.01 -0.06
CA ARG A 52 -5.18 0.74 1.26
C ARG A 52 -5.58 -0.63 1.77
N ILE A 53 -4.62 -1.35 2.33
CA ILE A 53 -4.79 -2.66 2.94
C ILE A 53 -4.11 -2.72 4.31
N LYS A 54 -4.33 -3.80 5.04
CA LYS A 54 -3.59 -4.07 6.27
C LYS A 54 -2.81 -5.38 6.14
N LEU A 55 -1.53 -5.32 6.47
CA LEU A 55 -0.75 -6.50 6.81
C LEU A 55 -0.94 -6.77 8.30
N VAL A 56 -1.46 -7.93 8.62
CA VAL A 56 -1.61 -8.43 9.99
C VAL A 56 -0.42 -9.33 10.26
N LEU A 57 0.38 -8.97 11.26
CA LEU A 57 1.56 -9.69 11.66
C LEU A 57 1.25 -10.73 12.74
N PRO A 58 2.01 -11.81 12.85
CA PRO A 58 1.78 -12.79 13.91
C PRO A 58 1.97 -12.16 15.29
N ALA A 59 1.08 -12.51 16.22
CA ALA A 59 1.22 -12.14 17.62
C ALA A 59 2.43 -12.84 18.25
N PRO A 60 3.18 -12.16 19.14
CA PRO A 60 4.42 -12.72 19.70
C PRO A 60 4.27 -14.09 20.36
N ALA A 61 3.17 -14.32 21.09
CA ALA A 61 2.96 -15.56 21.83
C ALA A 61 2.10 -16.61 21.13
N SER A 62 1.24 -16.23 20.18
CA SER A 62 0.24 -17.13 19.59
C SER A 62 0.16 -17.12 18.06
N GLY A 63 1.05 -16.38 17.38
CA GLY A 63 0.95 -16.28 15.93
C GLY A 63 -0.42 -15.74 15.52
N TYR A 64 -1.13 -16.45 14.66
CA TYR A 64 -2.48 -16.07 14.19
C TYR A 64 -3.62 -16.84 14.90
N GLU A 65 -3.32 -17.71 15.87
CA GLU A 65 -4.32 -18.58 16.51
C GLU A 65 -5.47 -17.83 17.17
N GLN A 66 -5.18 -16.64 17.72
CA GLN A 66 -6.17 -15.81 18.42
C GLN A 66 -6.64 -14.60 17.58
N LEU A 67 -6.29 -14.53 16.28
CA LEU A 67 -6.79 -13.48 15.40
C LEU A 67 -8.31 -13.62 15.25
N PRO A 68 -9.13 -12.65 15.72
CA PRO A 68 -10.56 -12.73 15.58
C PRO A 68 -10.98 -12.48 14.12
N ASP A 69 -12.07 -13.12 13.68
CA ASP A 69 -12.69 -12.92 12.37
C ASP A 69 -14.15 -12.48 12.50
N GLY A 70 -14.76 -11.96 11.41
CA GLY A 70 -16.15 -11.51 11.35
C GLY A 70 -16.40 -10.16 12.01
N GLU A 71 -17.65 -9.89 12.42
CA GLU A 71 -18.05 -8.61 13.00
C GLU A 71 -17.26 -8.28 14.26
N ASP A 72 -16.95 -6.97 14.45
CA ASP A 72 -16.18 -6.43 15.56
C ASP A 72 -14.84 -7.16 15.81
N TRP A 73 -14.23 -7.71 14.75
CA TRP A 73 -12.92 -8.38 14.86
C TRP A 73 -11.88 -7.47 15.53
N TYR A 74 -11.86 -6.16 15.17
CA TYR A 74 -10.89 -5.22 15.71
C TYR A 74 -11.12 -4.95 17.20
N GLY A 75 -12.37 -4.73 17.63
CA GLY A 75 -12.70 -4.55 19.04
C GLY A 75 -12.36 -5.78 19.87
N ARG A 76 -12.54 -6.99 19.31
CA ARG A 76 -12.15 -8.25 19.97
C ARG A 76 -10.63 -8.42 20.01
N LEU A 77 -9.91 -8.06 18.93
CA LEU A 77 -8.45 -8.07 18.89
C LEU A 77 -7.86 -7.14 19.99
N MET A 78 -8.42 -5.94 20.13
CA MET A 78 -7.94 -4.96 21.13
C MET A 78 -8.19 -5.36 22.57
N LYS A 79 -9.09 -6.34 22.83
CA LYS A 79 -9.33 -6.91 24.16
C LYS A 79 -8.38 -8.05 24.53
N LEU A 80 -7.62 -8.58 23.58
CA LEU A 80 -6.61 -9.60 23.87
C LEU A 80 -5.44 -9.02 24.68
N PRO A 81 -4.78 -9.84 25.51
CA PRO A 81 -3.47 -9.49 26.07
C PRO A 81 -2.48 -9.07 24.98
N GLU A 82 -1.57 -8.16 25.30
CA GLU A 82 -0.65 -7.58 24.32
C GLU A 82 0.16 -8.65 23.56
N GLU A 83 0.63 -9.67 24.27
CA GLU A 83 1.41 -10.80 23.72
C GLU A 83 0.63 -11.67 22.71
N HIS A 84 -0.71 -11.64 22.76
CA HIS A 84 -1.62 -12.34 21.86
C HIS A 84 -2.24 -11.43 20.79
N ARG A 85 -1.87 -10.16 20.79
CA ARG A 85 -2.42 -9.17 19.88
C ARG A 85 -1.59 -9.09 18.61
N CYS A 86 -2.20 -9.43 17.47
CA CYS A 86 -1.56 -9.31 16.16
C CYS A 86 -1.28 -7.83 15.83
N PRO A 87 -0.02 -7.42 15.64
CA PRO A 87 0.28 -6.08 15.17
C PRO A 87 -0.25 -5.89 13.74
N ILE A 88 -0.79 -4.69 13.46
CA ILE A 88 -1.37 -4.36 12.15
C ILE A 88 -0.62 -3.16 11.57
N ARG A 89 -0.30 -3.22 10.27
CA ARG A 89 0.30 -2.11 9.53
C ARG A 89 -0.43 -1.87 8.23
N THR A 90 -0.47 -0.61 7.85
CA THR A 90 -1.14 -0.18 6.61
C THR A 90 -0.13 -0.19 5.47
N TYR A 91 -0.56 -0.75 4.34
CA TYR A 91 0.18 -0.77 3.08
C TYR A 91 -0.77 -0.46 1.92
N THR A 92 -0.21 -0.39 0.73
CA THR A 92 -0.94 -0.21 -0.52
C THR A 92 -0.86 -1.47 -1.35
N THR A 93 -1.96 -1.88 -1.97
CA THR A 93 -1.94 -2.91 -3.02
C THR A 93 -1.12 -2.41 -4.20
N ARG A 94 -0.03 -3.11 -4.52
CA ARG A 94 0.83 -2.67 -5.64
C ARG A 94 0.40 -3.25 -6.98
N THR A 95 0.09 -4.54 -7.02
CA THR A 95 -0.37 -5.24 -8.24
C THR A 95 -1.19 -6.47 -7.82
N VAL A 96 -2.24 -6.76 -8.57
CA VAL A 96 -3.00 -8.00 -8.45
C VAL A 96 -2.95 -8.73 -9.78
N ARG A 97 -2.63 -10.02 -9.75
CA ARG A 97 -2.64 -10.91 -10.90
C ARG A 97 -3.50 -12.13 -10.55
N TYR A 98 -4.57 -12.36 -11.31
CA TYR A 98 -5.49 -13.47 -11.02
C TYR A 98 -5.08 -14.78 -11.71
N GLU A 99 -4.25 -14.70 -12.74
CA GLU A 99 -3.81 -15.82 -13.59
C GLU A 99 -2.28 -15.81 -13.76
N ALA A 100 -1.56 -15.64 -12.64
CA ALA A 100 -0.11 -15.73 -12.66
C ALA A 100 0.33 -17.19 -12.83
N GLU A 101 1.35 -17.44 -13.66
CA GLU A 101 1.93 -18.78 -13.81
C GLU A 101 2.70 -19.16 -12.55
N GLY A 102 2.48 -20.35 -12.05
CA GLY A 102 3.13 -20.93 -10.89
C GLY A 102 3.56 -22.38 -11.12
N PRO A 103 4.30 -22.98 -10.19
CA PRO A 103 4.79 -24.36 -10.32
C PRO A 103 3.67 -25.40 -10.50
N ASP A 104 2.52 -25.15 -9.90
CA ASP A 104 1.36 -26.07 -9.88
C ASP A 104 0.21 -25.58 -10.77
N GLY A 105 0.43 -24.63 -11.66
CA GLY A 105 -0.57 -24.03 -12.55
C GLY A 105 -0.80 -22.56 -12.28
N THR A 106 -1.89 -21.99 -12.82
CA THR A 106 -2.24 -20.58 -12.60
C THR A 106 -2.79 -20.36 -11.20
N ARG A 107 -2.42 -19.21 -10.61
CA ARG A 107 -2.83 -18.79 -9.27
C ARG A 107 -3.02 -17.29 -9.18
N ALA A 108 -3.77 -16.83 -8.19
CA ALA A 108 -3.85 -15.41 -7.88
C ALA A 108 -2.65 -14.97 -7.04
N GLU A 109 -2.12 -13.79 -7.37
CA GLU A 109 -0.99 -13.17 -6.67
C GLU A 109 -1.29 -11.71 -6.35
N VAL A 110 -0.80 -11.26 -5.19
CA VAL A 110 -0.84 -9.86 -4.76
C VAL A 110 0.56 -9.40 -4.40
N ASP A 111 1.02 -8.33 -5.05
CA ASP A 111 2.27 -7.67 -4.67
C ASP A 111 2.00 -6.52 -3.70
N VAL A 112 2.86 -6.42 -2.69
CA VAL A 112 2.91 -5.30 -1.75
C VAL A 112 4.36 -4.85 -1.61
N ASP A 113 4.59 -3.56 -1.81
CA ASP A 113 5.91 -2.95 -1.61
C ASP A 113 6.02 -2.39 -0.20
N MET A 114 7.12 -2.72 0.47
CA MET A 114 7.34 -2.43 1.88
C MET A 114 8.71 -1.82 2.09
N VAL A 115 8.77 -0.77 2.89
CA VAL A 115 10.02 -0.12 3.27
C VAL A 115 10.43 -0.55 4.69
N VAL A 116 11.73 -0.71 4.90
CA VAL A 116 12.30 -0.97 6.22
C VAL A 116 12.63 0.35 6.89
N HIS A 117 12.07 0.57 8.07
CA HIS A 117 12.31 1.78 8.88
C HIS A 117 13.24 1.50 10.04
N ASP A 118 14.04 2.49 10.39
CA ASP A 118 14.83 2.52 11.61
C ASP A 118 14.26 3.58 12.57
N PRO A 119 14.00 3.27 13.87
CA PRO A 119 14.26 2.00 14.56
C PRO A 119 13.29 0.87 14.12
N LEU A 120 13.79 -0.38 14.17
CA LEU A 120 13.05 -1.55 13.73
C LEU A 120 11.82 -1.81 14.60
N GLY A 121 10.65 -1.49 14.04
CA GLY A 121 9.36 -1.90 14.59
C GLY A 121 9.00 -3.35 14.24
N PRO A 122 7.83 -3.87 14.69
CA PRO A 122 7.40 -5.23 14.37
C PRO A 122 7.35 -5.53 12.87
N ALA A 123 6.86 -4.58 12.06
CA ALA A 123 6.80 -4.76 10.61
C ALA A 123 8.19 -4.79 9.97
N SER A 124 9.09 -3.88 10.35
CA SER A 124 10.44 -3.86 9.79
C SER A 124 11.21 -5.14 10.12
N ARG A 125 11.04 -5.71 11.33
CA ARG A 125 11.61 -7.01 11.68
C ARG A 125 11.04 -8.12 10.80
N TRP A 126 9.71 -8.20 10.66
CA TRP A 126 9.05 -9.18 9.81
C TRP A 126 9.51 -9.07 8.35
N ILE A 127 9.62 -7.85 7.80
CA ILE A 127 10.09 -7.59 6.42
C ILE A 127 11.52 -8.12 6.21
N LEU A 128 12.38 -8.02 7.21
CA LEU A 128 13.77 -8.49 7.13
C LEU A 128 13.89 -10.02 7.23
N GLU A 129 12.99 -10.66 7.99
CA GLU A 129 13.03 -12.08 8.31
C GLU A 129 12.18 -12.93 7.35
N ALA A 130 11.14 -12.34 6.74
CA ALA A 130 10.22 -13.08 5.89
C ALA A 130 10.86 -13.50 4.56
N GLU A 131 10.63 -14.76 4.21
CA GLU A 131 11.12 -15.41 2.99
C GLU A 131 10.01 -16.21 2.31
N ALA A 132 10.28 -16.80 1.17
CA ALA A 132 9.33 -17.69 0.50
C ALA A 132 8.87 -18.82 1.45
N GLY A 133 7.56 -19.02 1.57
CA GLY A 133 6.94 -19.94 2.52
C GLY A 133 6.49 -19.29 3.83
N THR A 134 6.89 -18.05 4.14
CA THR A 134 6.40 -17.34 5.33
C THR A 134 4.90 -17.09 5.22
N GLU A 135 4.15 -17.46 6.25
CA GLU A 135 2.71 -17.19 6.36
C GLU A 135 2.46 -15.72 6.76
N ALA A 136 1.40 -15.15 6.19
CA ALA A 136 0.92 -13.82 6.52
C ALA A 136 -0.61 -13.74 6.40
N VAL A 137 -1.18 -12.65 6.91
CA VAL A 137 -2.61 -12.34 6.74
C VAL A 137 -2.75 -10.94 6.20
N LEU A 138 -3.45 -10.81 5.07
CA LEU A 138 -3.84 -9.52 4.52
C LEU A 138 -5.32 -9.25 4.84
N LEU A 139 -5.64 -8.06 5.33
CA LEU A 139 -7.01 -7.55 5.35
C LEU A 139 -7.14 -6.63 4.14
N GLY A 140 -7.84 -7.09 3.13
CA GLY A 140 -7.94 -6.44 1.82
C GLY A 140 -9.37 -6.37 1.29
N PRO A 141 -9.59 -5.64 0.19
CA PRO A 141 -10.91 -5.44 -0.40
C PRO A 141 -11.48 -6.76 -0.93
N ASN A 142 -12.77 -6.96 -0.73
CA ASN A 142 -13.49 -8.17 -1.08
C ASN A 142 -14.18 -8.01 -2.44
N ARG A 143 -13.74 -8.76 -3.44
CA ARG A 143 -14.32 -8.77 -4.80
C ARG A 143 -15.77 -9.27 -4.84
N GLN A 144 -16.21 -9.99 -3.81
CA GLN A 144 -17.59 -10.47 -3.68
C GLN A 144 -18.53 -9.43 -3.06
N TRP A 145 -17.99 -8.28 -2.61
CA TRP A 145 -18.79 -7.17 -2.10
C TRP A 145 -19.39 -6.38 -3.26
N ASP A 146 -20.71 -6.18 -3.19
CA ASP A 146 -21.47 -5.46 -4.21
C ASP A 146 -21.63 -3.98 -3.81
N GLY A 147 -20.57 -3.20 -3.94
CA GLY A 147 -20.53 -1.78 -3.59
C GLY A 147 -19.12 -1.24 -3.46
N ASP A 148 -19.01 0.01 -3.05
CA ASP A 148 -17.70 0.61 -2.73
C ASP A 148 -17.16 -0.01 -1.44
N ALA A 149 -16.01 -0.68 -1.56
CA ALA A 149 -15.34 -1.25 -0.40
C ALA A 149 -14.63 -0.18 0.45
N GLY A 150 -14.36 1.00 -0.11
CA GLY A 150 -13.51 2.01 0.50
C GLY A 150 -12.03 1.63 0.47
N GLY A 151 -11.20 2.44 1.14
CA GLY A 151 -9.75 2.22 1.19
C GLY A 151 -8.99 2.82 0.01
N VAL A 152 -9.68 3.44 -0.95
CA VAL A 152 -9.13 4.36 -1.94
C VAL A 152 -9.41 5.77 -1.44
N ASP A 153 -8.36 6.52 -1.13
CA ASP A 153 -8.47 7.90 -0.64
C ASP A 153 -8.22 8.92 -1.78
N PHE A 154 -7.57 8.50 -2.86
CA PHE A 154 -7.35 9.32 -4.03
C PHE A 154 -8.60 9.33 -4.94
N VAL A 155 -9.48 10.30 -4.68
CA VAL A 155 -10.74 10.48 -5.42
C VAL A 155 -10.77 11.91 -5.98
N PRO A 156 -10.03 12.19 -7.08
CA PRO A 156 -10.01 13.55 -7.64
C PRO A 156 -11.36 13.91 -8.25
N PRO A 157 -11.73 15.21 -8.28
CA PRO A 157 -12.89 15.69 -9.03
C PRO A 157 -12.84 15.26 -10.50
N GLN A 158 -14.02 15.08 -11.13
CA GLN A 158 -14.12 14.69 -12.56
C GLN A 158 -13.34 15.63 -13.48
N VAL A 159 -13.28 16.92 -13.14
CA VAL A 159 -12.48 17.92 -13.85
C VAL A 159 -11.38 18.35 -12.91
N THR A 160 -10.18 17.80 -13.13
CA THR A 160 -8.97 18.18 -12.42
C THR A 160 -7.95 18.68 -13.44
N GLU A 161 -7.62 19.95 -13.38
CA GLU A 161 -6.68 20.57 -14.32
C GLU A 161 -5.24 20.20 -14.00
N ARG A 162 -4.89 20.14 -12.70
CA ARG A 162 -3.54 19.88 -12.25
C ARG A 162 -3.52 19.05 -10.98
N TYR A 163 -2.53 18.16 -10.89
CA TYR A 163 -2.30 17.31 -9.75
C TYR A 163 -1.03 17.73 -9.00
N LEU A 164 -1.09 17.72 -7.69
CA LEU A 164 0.07 17.79 -6.81
C LEU A 164 0.04 16.58 -5.90
N LEU A 165 0.97 15.66 -6.11
CA LEU A 165 1.16 14.49 -5.27
C LEU A 165 2.40 14.69 -4.42
N GLY A 166 2.32 14.40 -3.12
CA GLY A 166 3.47 14.55 -2.23
C GLY A 166 3.50 13.45 -1.18
N GLY A 167 4.68 12.90 -0.91
CA GLY A 167 4.84 11.88 0.10
C GLY A 167 6.29 11.44 0.30
N ASP A 168 6.50 10.68 1.37
CA ASP A 168 7.77 10.03 1.66
C ASP A 168 7.82 8.58 1.12
N GLU A 169 8.83 7.82 1.49
CA GLU A 169 8.99 6.41 1.10
C GLU A 169 7.82 5.52 1.48
N THR A 170 7.04 5.89 2.51
CA THR A 170 5.86 5.12 2.92
C THR A 170 4.67 5.36 2.01
N ALA A 171 4.58 6.54 1.42
CA ALA A 171 3.57 6.92 0.44
C ALA A 171 3.99 6.56 -1.01
N ALA A 172 5.27 6.28 -1.26
CA ALA A 172 5.77 6.00 -2.59
C ALA A 172 5.01 4.89 -3.33
N PRO A 173 4.60 3.77 -2.70
CA PRO A 173 3.79 2.75 -3.37
C PRO A 173 2.42 3.25 -3.84
N ALA A 174 1.75 4.08 -3.04
CA ALA A 174 0.48 4.71 -3.40
C ALA A 174 0.65 5.70 -4.56
N ILE A 175 1.67 6.57 -4.48
CA ILE A 175 1.98 7.54 -5.53
C ILE A 175 2.35 6.82 -6.83
N ALA A 176 3.13 5.75 -6.77
CA ALA A 176 3.49 4.95 -7.95
C ALA A 176 2.25 4.37 -8.63
N ARG A 177 1.31 3.81 -7.86
CA ARG A 177 0.07 3.28 -8.40
C ARG A 177 -0.82 4.37 -8.99
N ILE A 178 -0.97 5.51 -8.29
CA ILE A 178 -1.71 6.67 -8.80
C ILE A 178 -1.13 7.14 -10.14
N LEU A 179 0.19 7.26 -10.26
CA LEU A 179 0.84 7.67 -11.50
C LEU A 179 0.59 6.69 -12.66
N GLU A 180 0.52 5.39 -12.39
CA GLU A 180 0.23 4.36 -13.38
C GLU A 180 -1.24 4.38 -13.83
N ASP A 181 -2.16 4.69 -12.91
CA ASP A 181 -3.61 4.69 -13.17
C ASP A 181 -4.11 6.04 -13.73
N LEU A 182 -3.36 7.14 -13.56
CA LEU A 182 -3.72 8.44 -14.13
C LEU A 182 -3.72 8.43 -15.65
N PRO A 183 -4.71 9.08 -16.31
CA PRO A 183 -4.73 9.17 -17.76
C PRO A 183 -3.53 9.98 -18.28
N ALA A 184 -3.01 9.63 -19.44
CA ALA A 184 -1.87 10.31 -20.07
C ALA A 184 -2.07 11.84 -20.27
N SER A 185 -3.33 12.30 -20.24
CA SER A 185 -3.70 13.72 -20.29
C SER A 185 -3.54 14.46 -18.96
N ALA A 186 -3.38 13.75 -17.83
CA ALA A 186 -3.16 14.38 -16.52
C ALA A 186 -1.91 15.26 -16.54
N ARG A 187 -1.95 16.38 -15.82
CA ARG A 187 -0.85 17.34 -15.73
C ARG A 187 -0.59 17.68 -14.27
N GLY A 188 0.68 17.86 -13.91
CA GLY A 188 1.03 18.23 -12.55
C GLY A 188 2.44 17.86 -12.13
N VAL A 189 2.64 17.74 -10.82
CA VAL A 189 3.93 17.42 -10.20
C VAL A 189 3.71 16.37 -9.11
N ALA A 190 4.59 15.39 -9.05
CA ALA A 190 4.73 14.48 -7.93
C ALA A 190 6.09 14.73 -7.23
N VAL A 191 6.08 14.98 -5.92
CA VAL A 191 7.27 15.18 -5.11
C VAL A 191 7.38 14.05 -4.11
N VAL A 192 8.45 13.26 -4.19
CA VAL A 192 8.63 12.10 -3.32
C VAL A 192 10.00 12.18 -2.65
N GLU A 193 9.99 12.15 -1.31
CA GLU A 193 11.21 12.02 -0.53
C GLU A 193 11.51 10.55 -0.27
N MET A 194 12.71 10.10 -0.66
CA MET A 194 13.17 8.73 -0.47
C MET A 194 14.37 8.69 0.48
N PRO A 195 14.71 7.55 1.08
CA PRO A 195 15.89 7.43 1.95
C PRO A 195 17.20 7.82 1.26
N GLY A 196 17.36 7.46 -0.01
CA GLY A 196 18.55 7.77 -0.80
C GLY A 196 18.26 8.01 -2.27
N ASP A 197 19.22 8.62 -2.99
CA ASP A 197 19.07 8.85 -4.44
C ASP A 197 18.97 7.56 -5.25
N ALA A 198 19.54 6.46 -4.74
CA ALA A 198 19.46 5.16 -5.37
C ALA A 198 18.03 4.55 -5.38
N ASP A 199 17.11 5.14 -4.62
CA ASP A 199 15.70 4.75 -4.59
C ASP A 199 14.86 5.46 -5.66
N ALA A 200 15.39 6.48 -6.33
CA ALA A 200 14.65 7.24 -7.35
C ALA A 200 14.02 6.37 -8.47
N PRO A 201 14.65 5.28 -8.94
CA PRO A 201 14.05 4.41 -9.95
C PRO A 201 12.78 3.68 -9.53
N TYR A 202 12.38 3.78 -8.24
CA TYR A 202 11.14 3.17 -7.75
C TYR A 202 9.89 3.79 -8.38
N LEU A 203 9.89 5.10 -8.60
CA LEU A 203 8.74 5.82 -9.13
C LEU A 203 8.64 5.66 -10.66
N PRO A 204 7.44 5.33 -11.20
CA PRO A 204 7.23 5.30 -12.63
C PRO A 204 7.26 6.72 -13.21
N THR A 205 7.56 6.82 -14.49
CA THR A 205 7.40 8.06 -15.26
C THR A 205 5.96 8.22 -15.74
N HIS A 206 5.49 9.46 -15.87
CA HIS A 206 4.18 9.76 -16.43
C HIS A 206 4.32 10.88 -17.50
N PRO A 207 3.61 10.82 -18.65
CA PRO A 207 3.83 11.75 -19.76
C PRO A 207 3.45 13.21 -19.44
N GLY A 208 2.63 13.46 -18.44
CA GLY A 208 2.16 14.80 -18.07
C GLY A 208 2.37 15.17 -16.60
N ILE A 209 2.89 14.28 -15.78
CA ILE A 209 3.25 14.56 -14.38
C ILE A 209 4.78 14.54 -14.28
N GLU A 210 5.34 15.66 -13.83
CA GLU A 210 6.78 15.72 -13.51
C GLU A 210 7.02 15.01 -12.17
N VAL A 211 7.82 13.94 -12.19
CA VAL A 211 8.15 13.18 -10.97
C VAL A 211 9.48 13.66 -10.43
N ARG A 212 9.47 14.28 -9.27
CA ARG A 212 10.63 14.81 -8.54
C ARG A 212 10.92 13.93 -7.34
N VAL A 213 12.01 13.19 -7.38
CA VAL A 213 12.45 12.35 -6.27
C VAL A 213 13.65 12.99 -5.60
N ALA A 214 13.59 13.14 -4.28
CA ALA A 214 14.67 13.69 -3.46
C ALA A 214 15.16 12.64 -2.45
N GLY A 215 16.41 12.22 -2.58
CA GLY A 215 17.05 11.35 -1.57
C GLY A 215 17.47 12.15 -0.34
N ARG A 216 17.03 11.71 0.85
CA ARG A 216 17.44 12.37 2.12
C ARG A 216 18.95 12.32 2.35
N ASN A 217 19.58 11.19 2.04
CA ASN A 217 21.02 11.00 2.21
C ASN A 217 21.52 11.44 3.59
N GLY A 218 20.78 11.10 4.65
CA GLY A 218 21.12 11.46 6.04
C GLY A 218 20.54 12.78 6.55
N ARG A 219 19.80 13.55 5.76
CA ARG A 219 19.03 14.71 6.22
C ARG A 219 17.82 14.29 7.05
N SER A 220 17.22 15.26 7.76
CA SER A 220 16.02 15.05 8.54
C SER A 220 14.84 14.61 7.66
N HIS A 221 14.06 13.65 8.15
CA HIS A 221 12.85 13.17 7.48
C HIS A 221 11.85 14.32 7.27
N GLY A 222 11.31 14.42 6.05
CA GLY A 222 10.32 15.42 5.65
C GLY A 222 10.90 16.77 5.25
N GLU A 223 12.20 17.04 5.46
CA GLU A 223 12.82 18.33 5.13
C GLU A 223 12.74 18.64 3.64
N LEU A 224 13.20 17.71 2.80
CA LEU A 224 13.19 17.86 1.35
C LEU A 224 11.78 17.77 0.76
N LEU A 225 10.91 16.95 1.37
CA LEU A 225 9.51 16.83 0.97
C LEU A 225 8.79 18.17 1.13
N VAL A 226 8.89 18.82 2.30
CA VAL A 226 8.23 20.10 2.58
C VAL A 226 8.72 21.18 1.63
N GLU A 227 10.04 21.27 1.41
CA GLU A 227 10.63 22.23 0.47
C GLU A 227 10.13 21.99 -0.97
N GLY A 228 10.18 20.73 -1.43
CA GLY A 228 9.78 20.35 -2.77
C GLY A 228 8.29 20.57 -3.05
N VAL A 229 7.41 20.19 -2.10
CA VAL A 229 5.95 20.39 -2.24
C VAL A 229 5.61 21.89 -2.24
N ARG A 230 6.25 22.71 -1.39
CA ARG A 230 6.03 24.16 -1.40
C ARG A 230 6.39 24.76 -2.75
N ARG A 231 7.57 24.43 -3.28
CA ARG A 231 8.00 24.90 -4.61
C ARG A 231 7.04 24.46 -5.72
N ALA A 232 6.63 23.19 -5.73
CA ALA A 232 5.69 22.69 -6.71
C ALA A 232 4.33 23.38 -6.61
N ALA A 233 3.85 23.67 -5.41
CA ALA A 233 2.59 24.41 -5.20
C ALA A 233 2.66 25.84 -5.74
N GLU A 234 3.77 26.54 -5.52
CA GLU A 234 4.02 27.89 -6.06
C GLU A 234 4.07 27.89 -7.60
N GLU A 235 4.66 26.86 -8.22
CA GLU A 235 4.71 26.68 -9.66
C GLU A 235 3.33 26.38 -10.27
N LEU A 236 2.53 25.56 -9.59
CA LEU A 236 1.20 25.17 -10.06
C LEU A 236 0.16 26.25 -9.82
N CYS A 237 0.28 27.01 -8.73
CA CYS A 237 -0.64 28.07 -8.32
C CYS A 237 0.15 29.35 -8.01
N PRO A 238 0.69 30.07 -9.02
CA PRO A 238 1.44 31.28 -8.77
C PRO A 238 0.56 32.30 -8.03
N VAL A 239 1.04 32.75 -6.87
CA VAL A 239 0.39 33.77 -6.05
C VAL A 239 0.40 35.08 -6.83
N GLY A 240 -0.76 35.65 -7.16
CA GLY A 240 -0.81 37.00 -7.73
C GLY A 240 -1.95 37.31 -8.69
N VAL A 241 -2.83 36.40 -9.01
CA VAL A 241 -4.07 36.73 -9.73
C VAL A 241 -5.25 36.59 -8.75
N PRO A 242 -5.81 37.72 -8.22
CA PRO A 242 -7.06 37.66 -7.49
C PRO A 242 -8.13 37.12 -8.42
N GLN A 243 -8.69 35.95 -8.14
CA GLN A 243 -9.94 35.55 -8.78
C GLN A 243 -11.05 36.37 -8.15
N GLU A 244 -11.71 37.19 -8.96
CA GLU A 244 -13.00 37.77 -8.58
C GLU A 244 -13.97 36.59 -8.44
N VAL A 245 -14.42 36.35 -7.21
CA VAL A 245 -15.52 35.45 -6.93
C VAL A 245 -16.78 36.22 -7.28
N GLU A 246 -17.41 35.90 -8.40
CA GLU A 246 -18.78 36.36 -8.66
C GLU A 246 -19.71 35.77 -7.59
N GLU A 247 -20.39 36.65 -6.84
CA GLU A 247 -21.39 36.30 -5.82
C GLU A 247 -22.65 35.67 -6.46
#